data_b665d6e9a3103d5fb9b747e8cece60e3
#
_entry.id   b665d6e9a3103d5fb9b747e8cece60e3
#
_cell.length_a   1.000
_cell.length_b   1.000
_cell.length_c   1.000
_cell.angle_alpha   90.00
_cell.angle_beta   90.00
_cell.angle_gamma   90.00
#
_symmetry.space_group_name_H-M   'P 1'
#
loop_
_entity.id
_entity.type
_entity.pdbx_description
1 polymer ?
#
loop_
_entity_poly.entity_id
_entity_poly.type
_entity_poly.pdbx_seq_one_letter_code
_entity_poly.pdbx_strand_id
1 'polypeptide(L)'
;RIASVIRMCMRYCNLATLEDGYGINLLPLATFAMEVYGDDPCELFIPRTNASDATFDEKTTQLIARMHKAITIIQFKLEGEIIRRRPEFGMDDRLLLHHIDLHRGTIRIEGKEYELKDKNWPTLNAKDPYALSIEEEELMRRIKHSFECSEKLKKHMRCLFTHGCMYQVCNSNLLFHASVPMNPDGTLKAIRIEGTEYKGKALLDKVDQLVRTAYFDADDSPEKDFAMDYIWYLWEGKDSPLFDKSRMATFERCFIDDKSVQKEEKGAYYSLREEESVCDMLLDEFGVTGQHRPIIKGENPIKANGKLLVIDGGFSKAYHPETGIAGYTLVYHSRGFQLVQHEPFLSTDQAIKEGKDIRSTTIVVELNSHRQMVKDTDKGVDLQQQIHDLEKLLYAFRNGFIKEKERYK
;
A
#
# COMPACT_ATOMS: atom_id res chain seq x y z
N ARG A 1 6.55 5.69 -9.05
CA ARG A 1 6.69 5.22 -7.65
C ARG A 1 8.11 4.83 -7.24
N ILE A 2 9.03 4.53 -8.16
CA ILE A 2 10.44 4.20 -7.85
C ILE A 2 11.05 5.26 -6.93
N ALA A 3 10.89 6.55 -7.26
CA ALA A 3 11.41 7.64 -6.44
C ALA A 3 10.85 7.63 -5.00
N SER A 4 9.54 7.40 -4.82
CA SER A 4 8.91 7.29 -3.49
C SER A 4 9.48 6.12 -2.69
N VAL A 5 9.67 4.95 -3.33
CA VAL A 5 10.25 3.76 -2.67
C VAL A 5 11.67 4.04 -2.19
N ILE A 6 12.52 4.60 -3.05
CA ILE A 6 13.90 4.94 -2.70
C ILE A 6 13.92 5.95 -1.55
N ARG A 7 13.10 7.01 -1.63
CA ARG A 7 12.97 8.02 -0.59
C ARG A 7 12.61 7.40 0.77
N MET A 8 11.63 6.48 0.79
CA MET A 8 11.22 5.80 2.03
C MET A 8 12.32 4.90 2.58
N CYS A 9 13.03 4.16 1.71
CA CYS A 9 14.17 3.34 2.13
C CYS A 9 15.30 4.19 2.74
N MET A 10 15.55 5.38 2.19
CA MET A 10 16.53 6.31 2.76
C MET A 10 16.10 6.86 4.11
N ARG A 11 14.84 7.31 4.20
CA ARG A 11 14.28 7.87 5.44
C ARG A 11 14.40 6.91 6.62
N TYR A 12 14.19 5.62 6.39
CA TYR A 12 14.14 4.58 7.43
C TYR A 12 15.37 3.65 7.44
N CYS A 13 16.45 4.03 6.79
CA CYS A 13 17.71 3.27 6.75
C CYS A 13 17.59 1.85 6.18
N ASN A 14 16.69 1.64 5.22
CA ASN A 14 16.41 0.33 4.61
C ASN A 14 17.05 0.15 3.22
N LEU A 15 18.15 0.87 2.93
CA LEU A 15 18.82 0.80 1.61
C LEU A 15 19.33 -0.60 1.28
N ALA A 16 19.83 -1.33 2.28
CA ALA A 16 20.27 -2.71 2.10
C ALA A 16 19.19 -3.62 1.49
N THR A 17 17.92 -3.34 1.74
CA THR A 17 16.81 -4.05 1.09
C THR A 17 16.82 -3.87 -0.43
N LEU A 18 17.13 -2.66 -0.91
CA LEU A 18 17.22 -2.38 -2.34
C LEU A 18 18.51 -2.92 -2.95
N GLU A 19 19.66 -2.61 -2.35
CA GLU A 19 20.98 -2.94 -2.88
C GLU A 19 21.31 -4.41 -2.71
N ASP A 20 21.38 -4.92 -1.50
CA ASP A 20 21.72 -6.33 -1.21
C ASP A 20 20.52 -7.26 -1.47
N GLY A 21 19.33 -6.79 -1.12
CA GLY A 21 18.10 -7.59 -1.24
C GLY A 21 17.65 -7.82 -2.68
N TYR A 22 17.68 -6.79 -3.51
CA TYR A 22 17.17 -6.80 -4.89
C TYR A 22 18.21 -6.49 -5.96
N GLY A 23 19.45 -6.14 -5.59
CA GLY A 23 20.51 -5.78 -6.52
C GLY A 23 20.30 -4.46 -7.25
N ILE A 24 19.57 -3.52 -6.64
CA ILE A 24 19.29 -2.21 -7.22
C ILE A 24 20.53 -1.33 -7.10
N ASN A 25 21.04 -0.84 -8.23
CA ASN A 25 22.22 0.05 -8.23
C ASN A 25 21.83 1.50 -7.93
N LEU A 26 22.18 1.99 -6.76
CA LEU A 26 21.95 3.37 -6.34
C LEU A 26 23.19 4.27 -6.53
N LEU A 27 24.31 3.76 -7.05
CA LEU A 27 25.51 4.56 -7.31
C LEU A 27 25.25 5.79 -8.21
N PRO A 28 24.41 5.70 -9.28
CA PRO A 28 24.07 6.88 -10.08
C PRO A 28 23.43 8.01 -9.25
N LEU A 29 22.58 7.65 -8.28
CA LEU A 29 21.96 8.63 -7.39
C LEU A 29 22.97 9.22 -6.40
N ALA A 30 23.89 8.41 -5.89
CA ALA A 30 24.97 8.91 -5.02
C ALA A 30 25.86 9.91 -5.77
N THR A 31 26.25 9.60 -7.01
CA THR A 31 27.04 10.50 -7.85
C THR A 31 26.31 11.82 -8.10
N PHE A 32 25.07 11.76 -8.59
CA PHE A 32 24.25 12.94 -8.83
C PHE A 32 24.07 13.79 -7.57
N ALA A 33 23.80 13.16 -6.43
CA ALA A 33 23.60 13.86 -5.16
C ALA A 33 24.87 14.58 -4.69
N MET A 34 26.04 14.00 -4.94
CA MET A 34 27.32 14.63 -4.62
C MET A 34 27.65 15.80 -5.55
N GLU A 35 27.33 15.69 -6.83
CA GLU A 35 27.54 16.76 -7.82
C GLU A 35 26.64 17.97 -7.58
N VAL A 36 25.35 17.73 -7.27
CA VAL A 36 24.33 18.78 -7.18
C VAL A 36 24.18 19.34 -5.76
N TYR A 37 24.33 18.51 -4.74
CA TYR A 37 24.11 18.85 -3.33
C TYR A 37 25.38 18.68 -2.48
N GLY A 38 26.58 18.65 -3.09
CA GLY A 38 27.85 18.41 -2.39
C GLY A 38 28.12 19.37 -1.23
N ASP A 39 27.77 20.65 -1.39
CA ASP A 39 27.95 21.69 -0.38
C ASP A 39 26.71 21.91 0.51
N ASP A 40 25.64 21.15 0.28
CA ASP A 40 24.39 21.25 1.05
C ASP A 40 24.43 20.32 2.28
N PRO A 41 24.19 20.83 3.49
CA PRO A 41 24.11 20.00 4.68
C PRO A 41 22.90 19.04 4.69
N CYS A 42 21.86 19.30 3.91
CA CYS A 42 20.66 18.46 3.79
C CYS A 42 20.06 18.03 5.15
N GLU A 43 20.05 18.89 6.14
CA GLU A 43 19.67 18.57 7.54
C GLU A 43 18.27 17.96 7.67
N LEU A 44 17.33 18.41 6.85
CA LEU A 44 15.94 17.91 6.85
C LEU A 44 15.81 16.47 6.37
N PHE A 45 16.84 15.96 5.72
CA PHE A 45 16.86 14.68 5.03
C PHE A 45 17.75 13.64 5.73
N ILE A 46 18.29 13.97 6.88
CA ILE A 46 19.05 13.02 7.70
C ILE A 46 18.16 11.79 7.99
N PRO A 47 18.68 10.58 7.73
CA PRO A 47 17.91 9.36 7.95
C PRO A 47 17.54 9.17 9.43
N ARG A 48 16.37 8.61 9.68
CA ARG A 48 15.91 8.29 11.02
C ARG A 48 16.48 6.94 11.44
N THR A 49 17.57 6.96 12.20
CA THR A 49 18.12 5.76 12.82
C THR A 49 17.37 5.45 14.10
N ASN A 50 16.78 4.25 14.20
CA ASN A 50 16.36 3.73 15.49
C ASN A 50 17.62 3.29 16.25
N ALA A 51 17.68 3.54 17.54
CA ALA A 51 18.85 3.32 18.41
C ALA A 51 19.39 1.87 18.43
N SER A 52 18.73 0.93 17.80
CA SER A 52 19.11 -0.50 17.70
C SER A 52 19.69 -0.92 16.35
N ASP A 53 19.69 -0.03 15.34
CA ASP A 53 20.09 -0.38 13.99
C ASP A 53 21.36 0.36 13.55
N ALA A 54 22.05 -0.19 12.55
CA ALA A 54 23.35 0.19 12.05
C ALA A 54 23.71 1.67 12.25
N THR A 55 24.74 1.93 13.03
CA THR A 55 25.36 3.26 13.11
C THR A 55 26.11 3.51 11.83
N PHE A 56 25.59 4.40 10.99
CA PHE A 56 26.36 4.94 9.87
C PHE A 56 27.39 5.95 10.40
N ASP A 57 28.57 5.98 9.80
CA ASP A 57 29.48 7.07 10.03
C ASP A 57 28.93 8.39 9.50
N GLU A 58 29.52 9.50 9.91
CA GLU A 58 29.05 10.83 9.53
C GLU A 58 29.06 11.05 8.01
N LYS A 59 30.05 10.54 7.29
CA LYS A 59 30.15 10.66 5.83
C LYS A 59 29.05 9.90 5.12
N THR A 60 28.77 8.69 5.54
CA THR A 60 27.66 7.86 5.00
C THR A 60 26.32 8.50 5.30
N THR A 61 26.10 8.98 6.52
CA THR A 61 24.88 9.69 6.91
C THR A 61 24.64 10.92 6.04
N GLN A 62 25.71 11.71 5.80
CA GLN A 62 25.63 12.90 4.97
C GLN A 62 25.37 12.56 3.49
N LEU A 63 25.98 11.51 2.95
CA LEU A 63 25.71 11.04 1.60
C LEU A 63 24.24 10.61 1.46
N ILE A 64 23.73 9.82 2.39
CA ILE A 64 22.32 9.39 2.39
C ILE A 64 21.39 10.60 2.47
N ALA A 65 21.69 11.61 3.27
CA ALA A 65 20.89 12.82 3.36
C ALA A 65 20.81 13.57 2.02
N ARG A 66 21.93 13.70 1.30
CA ARG A 66 21.97 14.30 -0.04
C ARG A 66 21.20 13.49 -1.08
N MET A 67 21.37 12.18 -1.09
CA MET A 67 20.60 11.27 -1.95
C MET A 67 19.10 11.35 -1.64
N HIS A 68 18.73 11.44 -0.36
CA HIS A 68 17.34 11.57 0.09
C HIS A 68 16.72 12.87 -0.40
N LYS A 69 17.44 14.01 -0.28
CA LYS A 69 16.98 15.31 -0.83
C LYS A 69 16.79 15.22 -2.34
N ALA A 70 17.80 14.75 -3.06
CA ALA A 70 17.77 14.63 -4.51
C ALA A 70 16.55 13.84 -5.00
N ILE A 71 16.35 12.62 -4.50
CA ILE A 71 15.23 11.77 -4.92
C ILE A 71 13.88 12.31 -4.46
N THR A 72 13.81 13.07 -3.36
CA THR A 72 12.57 13.71 -2.89
C THR A 72 12.15 14.83 -3.84
N ILE A 73 13.06 15.66 -4.31
CA ILE A 73 12.76 16.72 -5.29
C ILE A 73 12.30 16.10 -6.61
N ILE A 74 13.03 15.09 -7.10
CA ILE A 74 12.64 14.35 -8.30
C ILE A 74 11.25 13.71 -8.14
N GLN A 75 10.94 13.16 -6.97
CA GLN A 75 9.60 12.60 -6.69
C GLN A 75 8.51 13.65 -6.91
N PHE A 76 8.63 14.84 -6.33
CA PHE A 76 7.62 15.89 -6.48
C PHE A 76 7.48 16.39 -7.91
N LYS A 77 8.56 16.43 -8.68
CA LYS A 77 8.50 16.75 -10.10
C LYS A 77 7.69 15.70 -10.88
N LEU A 78 8.01 14.42 -10.69
CA LEU A 78 7.32 13.31 -11.35
C LEU A 78 5.84 13.21 -10.95
N GLU A 79 5.51 13.47 -9.69
CA GLU A 79 4.12 13.52 -9.21
C GLU A 79 3.35 14.65 -9.86
N GLY A 80 3.95 15.84 -9.95
CA GLY A 80 3.33 16.97 -10.65
C GLY A 80 3.12 16.71 -12.14
N GLU A 81 4.00 15.99 -12.80
CA GLU A 81 3.82 15.55 -14.20
C GLU A 81 2.61 14.60 -14.34
N ILE A 82 2.40 13.69 -13.40
CA ILE A 82 1.21 12.82 -13.39
C ILE A 82 -0.06 13.68 -13.21
N ILE A 83 -0.08 14.58 -12.23
CA ILE A 83 -1.25 15.46 -11.99
C ILE A 83 -1.58 16.28 -13.23
N ARG A 84 -0.59 16.87 -13.90
CA ARG A 84 -0.77 17.70 -15.10
C ARG A 84 -1.34 16.93 -16.28
N ARG A 85 -0.94 15.66 -16.48
CA ARG A 85 -1.47 14.82 -17.58
C ARG A 85 -2.76 14.09 -17.23
N ARG A 86 -3.17 14.10 -15.94
CA ARG A 86 -4.39 13.45 -15.42
C ARG A 86 -5.28 14.44 -14.65
N PRO A 87 -5.81 15.47 -15.31
CA PRO A 87 -6.68 16.45 -14.64
C PRO A 87 -7.94 15.81 -14.05
N GLU A 88 -8.35 14.65 -14.57
CA GLU A 88 -9.47 13.86 -14.06
C GLU A 88 -9.24 13.33 -12.62
N PHE A 89 -8.00 13.32 -12.13
CA PHE A 89 -7.70 12.96 -10.73
C PHE A 89 -8.08 14.07 -9.74
N GLY A 90 -8.32 15.29 -10.20
CA GLY A 90 -8.76 16.42 -9.38
C GLY A 90 -7.75 16.80 -8.30
N MET A 91 -6.46 16.73 -8.60
CA MET A 91 -5.36 16.95 -7.65
C MET A 91 -4.54 18.23 -7.95
N ASP A 92 -5.11 19.22 -8.66
CA ASP A 92 -4.39 20.45 -9.03
C ASP A 92 -3.90 21.23 -7.80
N ASP A 93 -4.59 21.12 -6.66
CA ASP A 93 -4.19 21.70 -5.38
C ASP A 93 -2.87 21.11 -4.83
N ARG A 94 -2.40 20.00 -5.42
CA ARG A 94 -1.12 19.36 -5.08
C ARG A 94 0.04 19.80 -5.98
N LEU A 95 -0.19 20.67 -6.93
CA LEU A 95 0.84 21.27 -7.76
C LEU A 95 1.62 22.37 -7.01
N LEU A 96 2.25 21.97 -5.88
CA LEU A 96 2.85 22.90 -4.91
C LEU A 96 4.12 23.59 -5.40
N LEU A 97 4.90 22.95 -6.29
CA LEU A 97 6.16 23.54 -6.78
C LEU A 97 5.97 24.85 -7.55
N HIS A 98 4.81 25.07 -8.18
CA HIS A 98 4.46 26.33 -8.84
C HIS A 98 4.32 27.52 -7.86
N HIS A 99 4.07 27.23 -6.59
CA HIS A 99 3.79 28.23 -5.57
C HIS A 99 5.03 28.63 -4.76
N ILE A 100 6.20 28.09 -5.12
CA ILE A 100 7.47 28.40 -4.47
C ILE A 100 8.05 29.69 -5.03
N ASP A 101 8.33 30.65 -4.16
CA ASP A 101 9.17 31.80 -4.45
C ASP A 101 10.62 31.51 -4.05
N LEU A 102 11.45 31.17 -5.02
CA LEU A 102 12.86 30.81 -4.80
C LEU A 102 13.71 31.97 -4.26
N HIS A 103 13.33 33.21 -4.58
CA HIS A 103 14.07 34.40 -4.12
C HIS A 103 13.80 34.71 -2.64
N ARG A 104 12.53 34.54 -2.23
CA ARG A 104 12.11 34.77 -0.85
C ARG A 104 12.24 33.52 0.04
N GLY A 105 12.37 32.35 -0.56
CA GLY A 105 12.37 31.07 0.17
C GLY A 105 11.02 30.81 0.85
N THR A 106 9.92 31.16 0.18
CA THR A 106 8.55 31.01 0.70
C THR A 106 7.70 30.21 -0.26
N ILE A 107 6.58 29.71 0.24
CA ILE A 107 5.54 29.05 -0.57
C ILE A 107 4.17 29.57 -0.18
N ARG A 108 3.26 29.67 -1.16
CA ARG A 108 1.87 30.04 -0.92
C ARG A 108 0.96 28.82 -1.01
N ILE A 109 0.27 28.47 0.09
CA ILE A 109 -0.71 27.37 0.16
C ILE A 109 -2.02 27.94 0.65
N GLU A 110 -3.13 27.68 -0.06
CA GLU A 110 -4.48 28.13 0.30
C GLU A 110 -4.55 29.64 0.61
N GLY A 111 -3.79 30.46 -0.15
CA GLY A 111 -3.74 31.91 -0.02
C GLY A 111 -2.83 32.44 1.09
N LYS A 112 -2.30 31.60 1.96
CA LYS A 112 -1.36 31.96 3.03
C LYS A 112 0.08 31.66 2.63
N GLU A 113 1.00 32.55 3.02
CA GLU A 113 2.43 32.42 2.76
C GLU A 113 3.13 31.72 3.95
N TYR A 114 4.01 30.76 3.64
CA TYR A 114 4.80 30.00 4.60
C TYR A 114 6.28 30.06 4.25
N GLU A 115 7.13 30.16 5.26
CA GLU A 115 8.59 30.05 5.06
C GLU A 115 8.98 28.59 4.84
N LEU A 116 9.86 28.37 3.83
CA LEU A 116 10.44 27.06 3.57
C LEU A 116 11.65 26.84 4.48
N LYS A 117 11.73 25.68 5.12
CA LYS A 117 12.86 25.25 5.95
C LYS A 117 14.12 25.03 5.13
N ASP A 118 13.97 24.64 3.88
CA ASP A 118 15.06 24.47 2.93
C ASP A 118 14.85 25.41 1.74
N LYS A 119 15.85 26.24 1.48
CA LYS A 119 15.81 27.28 0.43
C LYS A 119 16.71 26.93 -0.75
N ASN A 120 17.42 25.80 -0.70
CA ASN A 120 18.35 25.37 -1.75
C ASN A 120 17.67 24.39 -2.71
N TRP A 121 17.25 24.87 -3.87
CA TRP A 121 16.53 24.13 -4.91
C TRP A 121 17.27 24.21 -6.26
N PRO A 122 18.50 23.67 -6.38
CA PRO A 122 19.38 23.92 -7.54
C PRO A 122 18.83 23.37 -8.86
N THR A 123 17.98 22.33 -8.83
CA THR A 123 17.41 21.73 -10.05
C THR A 123 16.01 22.21 -10.36
N LEU A 124 15.43 23.13 -9.55
CA LEU A 124 14.08 23.63 -9.79
C LEU A 124 14.07 24.73 -10.86
N ASN A 125 13.39 24.49 -11.96
CA ASN A 125 13.22 25.47 -13.03
C ASN A 125 12.01 26.38 -12.73
N ALA A 126 12.24 27.68 -12.57
CA ALA A 126 11.17 28.63 -12.29
C ALA A 126 10.10 28.74 -13.40
N LYS A 127 10.44 28.40 -14.65
CA LYS A 127 9.47 28.42 -15.78
C LYS A 127 8.63 27.17 -15.86
N ASP A 128 9.21 26.04 -15.54
CA ASP A 128 8.54 24.73 -15.46
C ASP A 128 9.09 23.92 -14.27
N PRO A 129 8.51 24.08 -13.09
CA PRO A 129 9.02 23.47 -11.87
C PRO A 129 8.93 21.95 -11.83
N TYR A 130 8.15 21.34 -12.72
CA TYR A 130 7.98 19.89 -12.81
C TYR A 130 8.89 19.22 -13.86
N ALA A 131 9.48 20.01 -14.77
CA ALA A 131 10.44 19.46 -15.72
C ALA A 131 11.68 18.91 -14.98
N LEU A 132 12.05 17.68 -15.32
CA LEU A 132 13.32 17.13 -14.91
C LEU A 132 14.47 17.84 -15.65
N SER A 133 15.62 18.00 -15.01
CA SER A 133 16.84 18.35 -15.72
C SER A 133 17.32 17.17 -16.57
N ILE A 134 18.24 17.42 -17.53
CA ILE A 134 18.83 16.35 -18.36
C ILE A 134 19.50 15.30 -17.47
N GLU A 135 20.17 15.74 -16.43
CA GLU A 135 20.86 14.88 -15.47
C GLU A 135 19.86 14.05 -14.62
N GLU A 136 18.74 14.67 -14.22
CA GLU A 136 17.66 13.97 -13.50
C GLU A 136 16.95 12.94 -14.39
N GLU A 137 16.72 13.25 -15.68
CA GLU A 137 16.16 12.30 -16.64
C GLU A 137 17.08 11.08 -16.83
N GLU A 138 18.36 11.32 -17.06
CA GLU A 138 19.35 10.26 -17.22
C GLU A 138 19.48 9.41 -15.94
N LEU A 139 19.48 10.06 -14.77
CA LEU A 139 19.48 9.37 -13.48
C LEU A 139 18.28 8.44 -13.35
N MET A 140 17.07 8.97 -13.60
CA MET A 140 15.84 8.18 -13.47
C MET A 140 15.77 7.06 -14.48
N ARG A 141 16.27 7.26 -15.70
CA ARG A 141 16.40 6.21 -16.71
C ARG A 141 17.28 5.05 -16.22
N ARG A 142 18.45 5.36 -15.62
CA ARG A 142 19.37 4.35 -15.08
C ARG A 142 18.78 3.61 -13.88
N ILE A 143 18.14 4.33 -12.98
CA ILE A 143 17.48 3.73 -11.82
C ILE A 143 16.32 2.83 -12.28
N LYS A 144 15.46 3.31 -13.18
CA LYS A 144 14.35 2.52 -13.74
C LYS A 144 14.88 1.21 -14.34
N HIS A 145 15.93 1.30 -15.15
CA HIS A 145 16.56 0.12 -15.75
C HIS A 145 17.04 -0.88 -14.67
N SER A 146 17.65 -0.40 -13.59
CA SER A 146 18.09 -1.27 -12.49
C SER A 146 16.93 -2.01 -11.82
N PHE A 147 15.80 -1.35 -11.60
CA PHE A 147 14.59 -1.99 -11.07
C PHE A 147 14.02 -3.02 -12.06
N GLU A 148 13.99 -2.68 -13.35
CA GLU A 148 13.49 -3.57 -14.40
C GLU A 148 14.37 -4.78 -14.63
N CYS A 149 15.67 -4.72 -14.36
CA CYS A 149 16.60 -5.84 -14.48
C CYS A 149 16.65 -6.77 -13.26
N SER A 150 16.02 -6.40 -12.14
CA SER A 150 16.02 -7.21 -10.93
C SER A 150 15.06 -8.41 -11.06
N GLU A 151 15.58 -9.59 -11.36
CA GLU A 151 14.79 -10.82 -11.51
C GLU A 151 14.07 -11.21 -10.21
N LYS A 152 14.71 -10.99 -9.06
CA LYS A 152 14.11 -11.27 -7.75
C LYS A 152 12.92 -10.35 -7.50
N LEU A 153 13.04 -9.05 -7.82
CA LEU A 153 11.95 -8.08 -7.70
C LEU A 153 10.80 -8.44 -8.64
N LYS A 154 11.08 -8.75 -9.91
CA LYS A 154 10.07 -9.19 -10.87
C LYS A 154 9.30 -10.41 -10.36
N LYS A 155 10.01 -11.42 -9.84
CA LYS A 155 9.38 -12.63 -9.29
C LYS A 155 8.45 -12.31 -8.12
N HIS A 156 8.88 -11.46 -7.19
CA HIS A 156 8.08 -11.06 -6.04
C HIS A 156 6.86 -10.22 -6.46
N MET A 157 7.06 -9.25 -7.35
CA MET A 157 5.97 -8.42 -7.87
C MET A 157 4.95 -9.26 -8.64
N ARG A 158 5.41 -10.19 -9.48
CA ARG A 158 4.52 -11.12 -10.18
C ARG A 158 3.69 -11.96 -9.21
N CYS A 159 4.30 -12.48 -8.15
CA CYS A 159 3.58 -13.21 -7.11
C CYS A 159 2.50 -12.34 -6.46
N LEU A 160 2.85 -11.11 -6.08
CA LEU A 160 1.92 -10.16 -5.48
C LEU A 160 0.74 -9.84 -6.39
N PHE A 161 0.98 -9.52 -7.67
CA PHE A 161 -0.08 -9.17 -8.62
C PHE A 161 -0.89 -10.38 -9.10
N THR A 162 -0.33 -11.60 -9.05
CA THR A 162 -1.06 -12.82 -9.42
C THR A 162 -2.00 -13.28 -8.31
N HIS A 163 -1.58 -13.19 -7.04
CA HIS A 163 -2.32 -13.74 -5.89
C HIS A 163 -2.99 -12.67 -5.02
N GLY A 164 -2.54 -11.42 -5.12
CA GLY A 164 -3.14 -10.30 -4.41
C GLY A 164 -4.47 -9.87 -5.02
N CYS A 165 -5.31 -9.23 -4.21
CA CYS A 165 -6.59 -8.66 -4.61
C CYS A 165 -6.93 -7.45 -3.71
N MET A 166 -7.87 -6.63 -4.16
CA MET A 166 -8.35 -5.48 -3.38
C MET A 166 -9.18 -5.90 -2.17
N TYR A 167 -9.89 -7.01 -2.30
CA TYR A 167 -10.64 -7.65 -1.21
C TYR A 167 -10.75 -9.15 -1.48
N GLN A 168 -11.09 -9.92 -0.45
CA GLN A 168 -11.39 -11.34 -0.56
C GLN A 168 -12.56 -11.70 0.34
N VAL A 169 -13.48 -12.52 -0.18
CA VAL A 169 -14.49 -13.20 0.64
C VAL A 169 -14.04 -14.65 0.79
N CYS A 170 -13.93 -15.11 2.03
CA CYS A 170 -13.50 -16.48 2.33
C CYS A 170 -14.22 -16.99 3.57
N ASN A 171 -14.95 -18.11 3.46
CA ASN A 171 -15.71 -18.72 4.54
C ASN A 171 -16.59 -17.70 5.29
N SER A 172 -17.39 -16.93 4.56
CA SER A 172 -18.23 -15.83 5.07
C SER A 172 -17.48 -14.70 5.79
N ASN A 173 -16.19 -14.56 5.57
CA ASN A 173 -15.40 -13.44 6.06
C ASN A 173 -15.06 -12.50 4.90
N LEU A 174 -15.28 -11.20 5.10
CA LEU A 174 -14.83 -10.16 4.16
C LEU A 174 -13.49 -9.61 4.60
N LEU A 175 -12.48 -9.75 3.76
CA LEU A 175 -11.12 -9.28 4.01
C LEU A 175 -10.77 -8.16 3.04
N PHE A 176 -10.28 -7.02 3.54
CA PHE A 176 -9.67 -5.96 2.73
C PHE A 176 -8.68 -5.14 3.57
N HIS A 177 -7.82 -4.33 2.92
CA HIS A 177 -6.73 -3.66 3.63
C HIS A 177 -7.18 -2.36 4.30
N ALA A 178 -7.55 -1.34 3.55
CA ALA A 178 -7.67 0.02 4.08
C ALA A 178 -9.12 0.48 4.27
N SER A 179 -9.82 0.86 3.20
CA SER A 179 -11.17 1.41 3.29
C SER A 179 -12.06 1.02 2.12
N VAL A 180 -13.35 1.22 2.31
CA VAL A 180 -14.33 1.33 1.23
C VAL A 180 -14.85 2.76 1.29
N PRO A 181 -14.57 3.63 0.29
CA PRO A 181 -14.94 5.03 0.34
C PRO A 181 -16.41 5.27 0.62
N MET A 182 -16.72 6.15 1.58
CA MET A 182 -18.09 6.43 2.06
C MET A 182 -18.35 7.93 2.15
N ASN A 183 -19.61 8.28 2.05
CA ASN A 183 -20.13 9.60 2.41
C ASN A 183 -20.33 9.71 3.92
N PRO A 184 -20.37 10.93 4.48
CA PRO A 184 -20.59 11.14 5.91
C PRO A 184 -21.94 10.60 6.44
N ASP A 185 -22.92 10.38 5.55
CA ASP A 185 -24.22 9.80 5.88
C ASP A 185 -24.25 8.26 5.93
N GLY A 186 -23.08 7.62 5.73
CA GLY A 186 -22.95 6.16 5.74
C GLY A 186 -23.24 5.48 4.40
N THR A 187 -23.57 6.21 3.36
CA THR A 187 -23.74 5.64 2.01
C THR A 187 -22.39 5.45 1.30
N LEU A 188 -22.35 4.51 0.36
CA LEU A 188 -21.16 4.26 -0.45
C LEU A 188 -20.89 5.44 -1.38
N LYS A 189 -19.65 5.95 -1.36
CA LYS A 189 -19.23 7.05 -2.21
C LYS A 189 -18.97 6.57 -3.64
N ALA A 190 -19.55 7.27 -4.61
CA ALA A 190 -19.28 7.04 -6.02
C ALA A 190 -17.97 7.73 -6.43
N ILE A 191 -17.07 6.97 -7.03
CA ILE A 191 -15.80 7.45 -7.59
C ILE A 191 -15.85 7.30 -9.10
N ARG A 192 -15.53 8.39 -9.80
CA ARG A 192 -15.51 8.38 -11.27
C ARG A 192 -14.15 7.92 -11.78
N ILE A 193 -14.16 6.87 -12.61
CA ILE A 193 -12.97 6.31 -13.26
C ILE A 193 -13.31 6.21 -14.77
N GLU A 194 -12.49 6.83 -15.61
CA GLU A 194 -12.69 6.83 -17.08
C GLU A 194 -14.14 7.20 -17.49
N GLY A 195 -14.71 8.20 -16.82
CA GLY A 195 -16.07 8.69 -17.11
C GLY A 195 -17.21 7.88 -16.50
N THR A 196 -16.95 6.69 -15.93
CA THR A 196 -17.94 5.82 -15.29
C THR A 196 -17.85 5.89 -13.77
N GLU A 197 -18.98 5.87 -13.09
CA GLU A 197 -19.05 5.91 -11.63
C GLU A 197 -19.08 4.48 -11.05
N TYR A 198 -18.20 4.24 -10.08
CA TYR A 198 -18.09 2.99 -9.35
C TYR A 198 -18.18 3.26 -7.84
N LYS A 199 -18.79 2.34 -7.10
CA LYS A 199 -18.89 2.38 -5.63
C LYS A 199 -18.80 0.98 -5.03
N GLY A 200 -18.47 0.88 -3.75
CA GLY A 200 -18.45 -0.37 -3.00
C GLY A 200 -17.63 -1.46 -3.69
N LYS A 201 -18.24 -2.63 -3.86
CA LYS A 201 -17.62 -3.79 -4.50
C LYS A 201 -17.18 -3.50 -5.94
N ALA A 202 -18.03 -2.85 -6.74
CA ALA A 202 -17.72 -2.54 -8.12
C ALA A 202 -16.51 -1.59 -8.27
N LEU A 203 -16.30 -0.68 -7.30
CA LEU A 203 -15.10 0.16 -7.24
C LEU A 203 -13.85 -0.69 -7.01
N LEU A 204 -13.87 -1.58 -6.03
CA LEU A 204 -12.72 -2.43 -5.73
C LEU A 204 -12.41 -3.40 -6.88
N ASP A 205 -13.43 -3.95 -7.55
CA ASP A 205 -13.28 -4.78 -8.75
C ASP A 205 -12.62 -4.00 -9.90
N LYS A 206 -13.07 -2.75 -10.16
CA LYS A 206 -12.45 -1.89 -11.18
C LYS A 206 -11.01 -1.54 -10.86
N VAL A 207 -10.71 -1.24 -9.60
CA VAL A 207 -9.34 -0.97 -9.14
C VAL A 207 -8.45 -2.20 -9.31
N ASP A 208 -8.92 -3.39 -8.95
CA ASP A 208 -8.17 -4.65 -9.15
C ASP A 208 -7.89 -4.88 -10.64
N GLN A 209 -8.87 -4.62 -11.50
CA GLN A 209 -8.67 -4.68 -12.96
C GLN A 209 -7.58 -3.72 -13.43
N LEU A 210 -7.61 -2.45 -13.02
CA LEU A 210 -6.60 -1.45 -13.40
C LEU A 210 -5.20 -1.85 -12.93
N VAL A 211 -5.08 -2.35 -11.70
CA VAL A 211 -3.80 -2.84 -11.16
C VAL A 211 -3.25 -3.99 -12.01
N ARG A 212 -4.10 -4.90 -12.49
CA ARG A 212 -3.71 -6.00 -13.38
C ARG A 212 -3.33 -5.51 -14.75
N THR A 213 -4.13 -4.62 -15.37
CA THR A 213 -3.80 -3.96 -16.63
C THR A 213 -2.43 -3.29 -16.59
N ALA A 214 -2.16 -2.50 -15.56
CA ALA A 214 -0.87 -1.81 -15.42
C ALA A 214 0.33 -2.76 -15.36
N TYR A 215 0.16 -3.97 -14.81
CA TYR A 215 1.26 -4.89 -14.60
C TYR A 215 1.41 -5.96 -15.70
N PHE A 216 0.29 -6.52 -16.18
CA PHE A 216 0.33 -7.69 -17.07
C PHE A 216 0.20 -7.37 -18.54
N ASP A 217 -0.38 -6.22 -18.92
CA ASP A 217 -0.54 -5.88 -20.32
C ASP A 217 0.82 -5.62 -20.95
N ALA A 218 1.05 -6.28 -22.08
CA ALA A 218 2.34 -6.23 -22.77
C ALA A 218 2.52 -4.98 -23.63
N ASP A 219 1.42 -4.49 -24.20
CA ASP A 219 1.43 -3.39 -25.14
C ASP A 219 1.39 -2.04 -24.43
N ASP A 220 2.14 -1.07 -24.93
CA ASP A 220 2.02 0.32 -24.52
C ASP A 220 0.73 0.87 -25.13
N SER A 221 -0.28 1.02 -24.30
CA SER A 221 -1.59 1.52 -24.68
C SER A 221 -2.04 2.67 -23.77
N PRO A 222 -2.94 3.54 -24.23
CA PRO A 222 -3.50 4.60 -23.38
C PRO A 222 -4.16 4.05 -22.11
N GLU A 223 -4.76 2.86 -22.18
CA GLU A 223 -5.40 2.18 -21.06
C GLU A 223 -4.35 1.73 -20.02
N LYS A 224 -3.21 1.19 -20.46
CA LYS A 224 -2.10 0.84 -19.59
C LYS A 224 -1.47 2.07 -18.96
N ASP A 225 -1.25 3.13 -19.75
CA ASP A 225 -0.72 4.39 -19.24
C ASP A 225 -1.61 4.99 -18.15
N PHE A 226 -2.93 4.98 -18.39
CA PHE A 226 -3.91 5.38 -17.38
C PHE A 226 -3.81 4.50 -16.14
N ALA A 227 -3.78 3.19 -16.30
CA ALA A 227 -3.72 2.22 -15.21
C ALA A 227 -2.43 2.39 -14.38
N MET A 228 -1.29 2.66 -15.01
CA MET A 228 -0.02 2.94 -14.32
C MET A 228 -0.09 4.23 -13.49
N ASP A 229 -0.68 5.30 -14.05
CA ASP A 229 -0.91 6.55 -13.31
C ASP A 229 -1.92 6.36 -12.18
N TYR A 230 -2.93 5.52 -12.40
CA TYR A 230 -3.92 5.20 -11.37
C TYR A 230 -3.33 4.43 -10.19
N ILE A 231 -2.33 3.56 -10.39
CA ILE A 231 -1.57 2.93 -9.28
C ILE A 231 -0.88 3.99 -8.41
N TRP A 232 -0.38 5.07 -9.00
CA TRP A 232 0.15 6.20 -8.23
C TRP A 232 -1.00 6.91 -7.47
N TYR A 233 -2.11 7.20 -8.14
CA TYR A 233 -3.30 7.81 -7.53
C TYR A 233 -3.83 7.02 -6.33
N LEU A 234 -3.83 5.68 -6.39
CA LEU A 234 -4.27 4.83 -5.27
C LEU A 234 -3.52 5.10 -3.97
N TRP A 235 -2.31 5.61 -4.05
CA TRP A 235 -1.47 5.88 -2.89
C TRP A 235 -1.59 7.31 -2.36
N GLU A 236 -1.99 8.26 -3.16
CA GLU A 236 -1.96 9.70 -2.83
C GLU A 236 -3.29 10.41 -3.11
N GLY A 237 -4.14 9.79 -3.92
CA GLY A 237 -5.39 10.38 -4.35
C GLY A 237 -6.44 10.44 -3.27
N LYS A 238 -7.15 11.56 -3.25
CA LYS A 238 -8.32 11.73 -2.41
C LYS A 238 -9.37 10.66 -2.76
N ASP A 239 -10.00 10.09 -1.73
CA ASP A 239 -11.04 9.07 -1.86
C ASP A 239 -10.56 7.73 -2.46
N SER A 240 -9.25 7.53 -2.58
CA SER A 240 -8.69 6.23 -2.97
C SER A 240 -8.98 5.16 -1.91
N PRO A 241 -9.44 3.95 -2.29
CA PRO A 241 -9.71 2.88 -1.33
C PRO A 241 -8.47 2.38 -0.57
N LEU A 242 -7.25 2.71 -1.05
CA LEU A 242 -6.01 2.36 -0.35
C LEU A 242 -5.46 3.48 0.53
N PHE A 243 -5.85 4.71 0.28
CA PHE A 243 -5.35 5.87 1.02
C PHE A 243 -6.45 6.54 1.85
N ASP A 244 -7.58 6.86 1.24
CA ASP A 244 -8.79 7.44 1.84
C ASP A 244 -8.52 8.57 2.83
N LYS A 245 -7.74 9.55 2.35
CA LYS A 245 -7.46 10.80 3.08
C LYS A 245 -7.58 11.98 2.14
N SER A 246 -7.81 13.15 2.71
CA SER A 246 -8.02 14.39 1.95
C SER A 246 -6.83 14.76 1.06
N ARG A 247 -5.62 14.48 1.49
CA ARG A 247 -4.36 14.73 0.75
C ARG A 247 -3.19 13.97 1.36
N MET A 248 -2.13 13.78 0.60
CA MET A 248 -0.81 13.35 1.09
C MET A 248 0.04 14.59 1.40
N ALA A 249 0.28 14.87 2.66
CA ALA A 249 1.01 16.06 3.12
C ALA A 249 2.53 15.83 3.21
N THR A 250 3.12 15.07 2.28
CA THR A 250 4.55 14.77 2.30
C THR A 250 5.40 16.02 2.10
N PHE A 251 5.03 16.88 1.15
CA PHE A 251 5.74 18.13 0.87
C PHE A 251 5.72 19.04 2.10
N GLU A 252 4.54 19.27 2.67
CA GLU A 252 4.35 20.15 3.83
C GLU A 252 5.15 19.66 5.04
N ARG A 253 5.14 18.36 5.31
CA ARG A 253 5.92 17.74 6.40
C ARG A 253 7.43 17.88 6.19
N CYS A 254 7.88 17.84 4.95
CA CYS A 254 9.30 18.01 4.64
C CYS A 254 9.75 19.47 4.79
N PHE A 255 8.96 20.41 4.30
CA PHE A 255 9.47 21.76 4.04
C PHE A 255 8.81 22.89 4.85
N ILE A 256 7.73 22.62 5.58
CA ILE A 256 6.98 23.67 6.32
C ILE A 256 6.87 23.26 7.79
N ASP A 257 7.12 24.19 8.71
CA ASP A 257 7.01 23.92 10.15
C ASP A 257 5.58 23.96 10.68
N ASP A 258 4.69 24.75 10.05
CA ASP A 258 3.31 24.88 10.47
C ASP A 258 2.57 23.55 10.35
N LYS A 259 2.25 22.95 11.50
CA LYS A 259 1.55 21.65 11.57
C LYS A 259 0.12 21.69 11.03
N SER A 260 -0.48 22.86 10.91
CA SER A 260 -1.84 22.99 10.39
C SER A 260 -1.96 22.52 8.95
N VAL A 261 -0.95 22.83 8.11
CA VAL A 261 -0.90 22.38 6.70
C VAL A 261 -0.45 20.93 6.52
N GLN A 262 0.11 20.33 7.58
CA GLN A 262 0.56 18.94 7.56
C GLN A 262 -0.56 17.92 7.86
N LYS A 263 -1.77 18.41 8.15
CA LYS A 263 -2.91 17.58 8.55
C LYS A 263 -3.49 16.84 7.34
N GLU A 264 -3.72 15.55 7.53
CA GLU A 264 -4.42 14.68 6.58
C GLU A 264 -5.73 14.21 7.22
N GLU A 265 -6.85 14.62 6.66
CA GLU A 265 -8.17 14.21 7.16
C GLU A 265 -8.51 12.84 6.58
N LYS A 266 -8.90 11.91 7.43
CA LYS A 266 -9.34 10.57 7.01
C LYS A 266 -10.72 10.62 6.40
N GLY A 267 -11.02 9.72 5.46
CA GLY A 267 -12.33 9.54 4.87
C GLY A 267 -13.39 9.11 5.90
N ALA A 268 -14.66 9.29 5.53
CA ALA A 268 -15.78 9.01 6.43
C ALA A 268 -15.84 7.55 6.91
N TYR A 269 -15.37 6.60 6.11
CA TYR A 269 -15.28 5.19 6.50
C TYR A 269 -14.62 5.00 7.88
N TYR A 270 -13.55 5.73 8.18
CA TYR A 270 -12.81 5.56 9.43
C TYR A 270 -13.60 5.97 10.69
N SER A 271 -14.55 6.87 10.57
CA SER A 271 -15.45 7.26 11.66
C SER A 271 -16.68 6.35 11.77
N LEU A 272 -17.13 5.78 10.66
CA LEU A 272 -18.37 5.01 10.56
C LEU A 272 -18.16 3.49 10.69
N ARG A 273 -16.95 3.00 10.49
CA ARG A 273 -16.64 1.55 10.43
C ARG A 273 -17.00 0.75 11.68
N GLU A 274 -17.18 1.41 12.83
CA GLU A 274 -17.54 0.76 14.10
C GLU A 274 -19.07 0.65 14.26
N GLU A 275 -19.86 1.24 13.36
CA GLU A 275 -21.31 1.14 13.37
C GLU A 275 -21.76 -0.20 12.78
N GLU A 276 -22.61 -0.91 13.53
CA GLU A 276 -23.10 -2.23 13.11
C GLU A 276 -23.85 -2.20 11.79
N SER A 277 -24.67 -1.17 11.57
CA SER A 277 -25.43 -0.95 10.33
C SER A 277 -24.52 -0.78 9.11
N VAL A 278 -23.37 -0.10 9.29
CA VAL A 278 -22.37 0.08 8.23
C VAL A 278 -21.65 -1.23 7.94
N CYS A 279 -21.32 -2.01 8.96
CA CYS A 279 -20.73 -3.33 8.77
C CYS A 279 -21.70 -4.25 8.01
N ASP A 280 -22.98 -4.28 8.37
CA ASP A 280 -23.99 -5.10 7.69
C ASP A 280 -24.16 -4.66 6.23
N MET A 281 -24.27 -3.36 5.97
CA MET A 281 -24.39 -2.82 4.62
C MET A 281 -23.18 -3.22 3.75
N LEU A 282 -21.95 -3.14 4.29
CA LEU A 282 -20.76 -3.59 3.56
C LEU A 282 -20.78 -5.09 3.29
N LEU A 283 -21.12 -5.91 4.28
CA LEU A 283 -21.20 -7.36 4.09
C LEU A 283 -22.24 -7.74 3.03
N ASP A 284 -23.40 -7.08 3.02
CA ASP A 284 -24.43 -7.28 2.01
C ASP A 284 -23.96 -6.81 0.61
N GLU A 285 -23.28 -5.67 0.51
CA GLU A 285 -22.69 -5.14 -0.74
C GLU A 285 -21.69 -6.14 -1.37
N PHE A 286 -20.90 -6.81 -0.54
CA PHE A 286 -19.95 -7.82 -1.00
C PHE A 286 -20.54 -9.24 -1.14
N GLY A 287 -21.86 -9.40 -0.92
CA GLY A 287 -22.55 -10.67 -1.05
C GLY A 287 -22.19 -11.69 0.03
N VAL A 288 -21.71 -11.24 1.19
CA VAL A 288 -21.38 -12.12 2.30
C VAL A 288 -22.64 -12.49 3.04
N THR A 289 -22.96 -13.79 3.06
CA THR A 289 -24.15 -14.34 3.71
C THR A 289 -23.78 -15.16 4.95
N GLY A 290 -24.72 -15.37 5.87
CA GLY A 290 -24.53 -16.18 7.06
C GLY A 290 -24.76 -15.39 8.36
N GLN A 291 -24.85 -16.12 9.48
CA GLN A 291 -25.05 -15.51 10.81
C GLN A 291 -23.77 -14.94 11.42
N HIS A 292 -22.62 -15.57 11.14
CA HIS A 292 -21.30 -15.13 11.56
C HIS A 292 -20.52 -14.66 10.32
N ARG A 293 -20.50 -13.36 10.11
CA ARG A 293 -19.89 -12.74 8.93
C ARG A 293 -19.07 -11.51 9.32
N PRO A 294 -17.84 -11.68 9.83
CA PRO A 294 -17.02 -10.56 10.21
C PRO A 294 -16.31 -9.91 9.02
N ILE A 295 -16.00 -8.63 9.17
CA ILE A 295 -15.06 -7.89 8.35
C ILE A 295 -13.69 -7.98 9.01
N ILE A 296 -12.66 -8.36 8.25
CA ILE A 296 -11.28 -8.44 8.69
C ILE A 296 -10.46 -7.44 7.88
N LYS A 297 -9.84 -6.47 8.55
CA LYS A 297 -9.05 -5.46 7.85
C LYS A 297 -7.68 -5.23 8.50
N GLY A 298 -6.74 -4.75 7.69
CA GLY A 298 -5.43 -4.31 8.15
C GLY A 298 -5.42 -2.80 8.35
N GLU A 299 -5.24 -2.29 9.56
CA GLU A 299 -4.81 -0.95 9.98
C GLU A 299 -5.08 -0.70 11.46
N ASN A 300 -4.04 -0.47 12.27
CA ASN A 300 -4.07 -0.08 13.69
C ASN A 300 -4.82 -1.00 14.68
N PRO A 301 -4.42 -1.00 15.97
CA PRO A 301 -4.64 -2.13 16.85
C PRO A 301 -6.11 -2.36 17.18
N ILE A 302 -6.39 -3.61 17.26
CA ILE A 302 -7.55 -4.42 17.60
C ILE A 302 -8.68 -3.66 18.28
N LYS A 303 -9.80 -3.59 17.57
CA LYS A 303 -11.13 -3.46 18.16
C LYS A 303 -12.03 -4.51 17.53
N ALA A 304 -12.60 -5.36 18.36
CA ALA A 304 -13.65 -6.26 17.95
C ALA A 304 -14.97 -5.71 18.47
N ASN A 305 -15.86 -5.33 17.57
CA ASN A 305 -17.27 -5.03 17.91
C ASN A 305 -18.19 -6.18 17.49
N GLY A 306 -17.67 -7.42 17.42
CA GLY A 306 -18.38 -8.60 16.97
C GLY A 306 -18.50 -8.74 15.44
N LYS A 307 -18.37 -7.67 14.66
CA LYS A 307 -18.46 -7.70 13.19
C LYS A 307 -17.23 -7.16 12.48
N LEU A 308 -16.36 -6.42 13.16
CA LEU A 308 -15.13 -5.87 12.61
C LEU A 308 -13.93 -6.32 13.43
N LEU A 309 -12.97 -6.97 12.78
CA LEU A 309 -11.67 -7.33 13.32
C LEU A 309 -10.58 -6.53 12.61
N VAL A 310 -9.85 -5.73 13.36
CA VAL A 310 -8.68 -5.00 12.84
C VAL A 310 -7.42 -5.69 13.34
N ILE A 311 -6.56 -6.16 12.45
CA ILE A 311 -5.44 -7.06 12.77
C ILE A 311 -4.06 -6.51 12.38
N ASP A 312 -3.95 -5.26 11.97
CA ASP A 312 -2.63 -4.70 11.66
C ASP A 312 -1.87 -4.40 12.96
N GLY A 313 -0.78 -5.07 13.13
CA GLY A 313 0.13 -4.89 14.26
C GLY A 313 1.43 -4.19 13.91
N GLY A 314 1.58 -3.68 12.69
CA GLY A 314 2.81 -3.01 12.26
C GLY A 314 4.02 -3.96 12.26
N PHE A 315 4.06 -4.92 11.34
CA PHE A 315 5.19 -5.85 11.16
C PHE A 315 6.53 -5.15 10.90
N SER A 316 6.50 -3.89 10.44
CA SER A 316 7.71 -3.14 10.19
C SER A 316 8.44 -2.85 11.52
N LYS A 317 9.72 -3.16 11.57
CA LYS A 317 10.59 -2.89 12.71
C LYS A 317 10.52 -1.43 13.20
N ALA A 318 10.24 -0.49 12.29
CA ALA A 318 10.07 0.92 12.62
C ALA A 318 8.89 1.20 13.59
N TYR A 319 7.88 0.31 13.63
CA TYR A 319 6.72 0.44 14.51
C TYR A 319 6.86 -0.33 15.83
N HIS A 320 7.80 -1.27 15.94
CA HIS A 320 7.96 -2.08 17.15
C HIS A 320 8.15 -1.25 18.43
N PRO A 321 8.91 -0.12 18.44
CA PRO A 321 9.05 0.72 19.62
C PRO A 321 7.73 1.41 20.03
N GLU A 322 6.82 1.68 19.07
CA GLU A 322 5.55 2.33 19.33
C GLU A 322 4.47 1.33 19.76
N THR A 323 4.47 0.13 19.15
CA THR A 323 3.45 -0.90 19.39
C THR A 323 3.83 -1.91 20.48
N GLY A 324 5.13 -2.08 20.75
CA GLY A 324 5.64 -3.10 21.66
C GLY A 324 5.52 -4.53 21.14
N ILE A 325 5.13 -4.73 19.88
CA ILE A 325 4.89 -6.04 19.25
C ILE A 325 5.49 -6.10 17.85
N ALA A 326 5.70 -7.34 17.36
CA ALA A 326 6.17 -7.62 16.01
C ALA A 326 5.02 -7.95 15.03
N GLY A 327 3.78 -7.73 15.42
CA GLY A 327 2.60 -7.95 14.62
C GLY A 327 1.64 -8.98 15.17
N TYR A 328 0.54 -9.20 14.43
CA TYR A 328 -0.49 -10.16 14.75
C TYR A 328 -0.71 -11.16 13.62
N THR A 329 -1.09 -12.38 14.00
CA THR A 329 -1.63 -13.39 13.08
C THR A 329 -3.04 -13.76 13.54
N LEU A 330 -4.04 -13.57 12.68
CA LEU A 330 -5.38 -14.06 12.93
C LEU A 330 -5.48 -15.50 12.41
N VAL A 331 -5.84 -16.41 13.31
CA VAL A 331 -6.07 -17.84 12.99
C VAL A 331 -7.57 -18.09 13.01
N TYR A 332 -8.12 -18.44 11.84
CA TYR A 332 -9.49 -18.94 11.72
C TYR A 332 -9.50 -20.46 11.73
N HIS A 333 -10.24 -21.05 12.63
CA HIS A 333 -10.31 -22.50 12.79
C HIS A 333 -11.75 -22.98 13.09
N SER A 334 -11.97 -24.28 13.18
CA SER A 334 -13.31 -24.87 13.33
C SER A 334 -14.12 -24.40 14.55
N ARG A 335 -13.50 -23.70 15.51
CA ARG A 335 -14.17 -23.18 16.71
C ARG A 335 -14.22 -21.67 16.79
N GLY A 336 -13.72 -20.94 15.79
CA GLY A 336 -13.75 -19.48 15.74
C GLY A 336 -12.40 -18.83 15.42
N PHE A 337 -12.16 -17.67 16.00
CA PHE A 337 -10.95 -16.88 15.76
C PHE A 337 -10.03 -16.83 16.96
N GLN A 338 -8.75 -16.98 16.67
CA GLN A 338 -7.65 -16.75 17.63
C GLN A 338 -6.70 -15.71 17.06
N LEU A 339 -6.27 -14.79 17.90
CA LEU A 339 -5.27 -13.80 17.58
C LEU A 339 -3.96 -14.21 18.24
N VAL A 340 -2.92 -14.36 17.42
CA VAL A 340 -1.56 -14.61 17.88
C VAL A 340 -0.79 -13.30 17.79
N GLN A 341 -0.38 -12.78 18.95
CA GLN A 341 0.48 -11.61 19.06
C GLN A 341 1.93 -12.08 19.10
N HIS A 342 2.77 -11.50 18.25
CA HIS A 342 4.20 -11.80 18.19
C HIS A 342 5.01 -10.74 18.93
N GLU A 343 5.94 -11.18 19.78
CA GLU A 343 6.89 -10.28 20.43
C GLU A 343 8.02 -9.91 19.46
N PRO A 344 8.60 -8.69 19.56
CA PRO A 344 9.72 -8.29 18.72
C PRO A 344 10.93 -9.20 18.92
N PHE A 345 11.55 -9.62 17.82
CA PHE A 345 12.84 -10.29 17.86
C PHE A 345 13.94 -9.25 18.10
N LEU A 346 14.64 -9.33 19.22
CA LEU A 346 15.63 -8.33 19.64
C LEU A 346 17.00 -8.58 19.00
N SER A 347 17.56 -9.76 19.18
CA SER A 347 18.81 -10.18 18.54
C SER A 347 19.04 -11.68 18.66
N THR A 348 19.84 -12.24 17.75
CA THR A 348 20.30 -13.62 17.79
C THR A 348 21.08 -13.92 19.07
N ASP A 349 21.97 -13.02 19.47
CA ASP A 349 22.78 -13.16 20.66
C ASP A 349 21.97 -13.23 21.95
N GLN A 350 20.90 -12.41 22.03
CA GLN A 350 20.00 -12.42 23.16
C GLN A 350 19.14 -13.69 23.19
N ALA A 351 18.62 -14.12 22.03
CA ALA A 351 17.87 -15.36 21.91
C ALA A 351 18.71 -16.57 22.33
N ILE A 352 19.99 -16.65 21.94
CA ILE A 352 20.92 -17.71 22.34
C ILE A 352 21.21 -17.63 23.82
N LYS A 353 21.55 -16.45 24.37
CA LYS A 353 21.88 -16.28 25.79
C LYS A 353 20.72 -16.62 26.72
N GLU A 354 19.50 -16.30 26.33
CA GLU A 354 18.31 -16.50 27.14
C GLU A 354 17.63 -17.86 26.87
N GLY A 355 18.11 -18.61 25.86
CA GLY A 355 17.47 -19.86 25.42
C GLY A 355 16.01 -19.68 25.00
N LYS A 356 15.67 -18.48 24.50
CA LYS A 356 14.30 -18.08 24.14
C LYS A 356 14.15 -18.00 22.64
N ASP A 357 13.14 -18.68 22.13
CA ASP A 357 12.63 -18.49 20.76
C ASP A 357 11.70 -17.27 20.67
N ILE A 358 11.21 -16.96 19.49
CA ILE A 358 10.20 -15.92 19.28
C ILE A 358 8.98 -16.24 20.14
N ARG A 359 8.65 -15.36 21.07
CA ARG A 359 7.48 -15.52 21.91
C ARG A 359 6.23 -15.05 21.20
N SER A 360 5.16 -15.79 21.39
CA SER A 360 3.84 -15.38 20.94
C SER A 360 2.80 -15.65 22.03
N THR A 361 1.83 -14.75 22.13
CA THR A 361 0.68 -14.89 23.02
C THR A 361 -0.57 -15.11 22.18
N THR A 362 -1.36 -16.13 22.50
CA THR A 362 -2.61 -16.44 21.80
C THR A 362 -3.79 -15.93 22.61
N ILE A 363 -4.65 -15.15 21.98
CA ILE A 363 -5.89 -14.62 22.55
C ILE A 363 -7.05 -15.18 21.76
N VAL A 364 -8.06 -15.75 22.43
CA VAL A 364 -9.32 -16.14 21.78
C VAL A 364 -10.14 -14.87 21.54
N VAL A 365 -10.43 -14.57 20.29
CA VAL A 365 -11.20 -13.40 19.91
C VAL A 365 -12.69 -13.71 19.87
N GLU A 366 -13.05 -14.85 19.27
CA GLU A 366 -14.43 -15.29 19.12
C GLU A 366 -14.51 -16.82 19.11
N LEU A 367 -15.52 -17.35 19.77
CA LEU A 367 -15.84 -18.77 19.72
C LEU A 367 -17.20 -18.99 19.03
N ASN A 368 -17.21 -19.84 18.03
CA ASN A 368 -18.43 -20.30 17.42
C ASN A 368 -19.23 -21.18 18.38
N SER A 369 -20.53 -20.99 18.44
CA SER A 369 -21.45 -21.82 19.25
C SER A 369 -21.40 -23.30 18.86
N HIS A 370 -21.09 -23.59 17.59
CA HIS A 370 -20.95 -24.93 17.04
C HIS A 370 -19.63 -25.08 16.30
N ARG A 371 -19.05 -26.27 16.36
CA ARG A 371 -17.86 -26.58 15.58
C ARG A 371 -18.17 -26.55 14.09
N GLN A 372 -17.46 -25.71 13.33
CA GLN A 372 -17.53 -25.73 11.87
C GLN A 372 -16.86 -26.99 11.32
N MET A 373 -17.55 -27.62 10.39
CA MET A 373 -17.08 -28.79 9.66
C MET A 373 -16.64 -28.37 8.25
N VAL A 374 -15.93 -29.24 7.53
CA VAL A 374 -15.52 -28.97 6.15
C VAL A 374 -16.72 -28.60 5.26
N LYS A 375 -17.87 -29.24 5.45
CA LYS A 375 -19.09 -28.95 4.69
C LYS A 375 -19.62 -27.52 4.85
N ASP A 376 -19.21 -26.83 5.93
CA ASP A 376 -19.67 -25.48 6.27
C ASP A 376 -18.69 -24.41 5.71
N THR A 377 -17.66 -24.84 4.97
CA THR A 377 -16.66 -23.97 4.33
C THR A 377 -16.94 -23.86 2.82
N ASP A 378 -16.40 -22.80 2.18
CA ASP A 378 -16.50 -22.62 0.73
C ASP A 378 -15.99 -23.86 -0.02
N LYS A 379 -14.88 -24.46 0.44
CA LYS A 379 -14.36 -25.71 -0.12
C LYS A 379 -15.32 -26.88 0.06
N GLY A 380 -16.02 -26.92 1.17
CA GLY A 380 -17.04 -27.95 1.43
C GLY A 380 -18.24 -27.81 0.50
N VAL A 381 -18.69 -26.59 0.24
CA VAL A 381 -19.76 -26.30 -0.72
C VAL A 381 -19.37 -26.76 -2.13
N ASP A 382 -18.15 -26.40 -2.57
CA ASP A 382 -17.62 -26.85 -3.87
C ASP A 382 -17.57 -28.37 -3.98
N LEU A 383 -17.10 -29.05 -2.94
CA LEU A 383 -17.04 -30.51 -2.91
C LEU A 383 -18.43 -31.15 -2.97
N GLN A 384 -19.41 -30.60 -2.25
CA GLN A 384 -20.79 -31.06 -2.30
C GLN A 384 -21.39 -30.92 -3.71
N GLN A 385 -21.12 -29.78 -4.37
CA GLN A 385 -21.56 -29.58 -5.75
C GLN A 385 -20.93 -30.61 -6.70
N GLN A 386 -19.64 -30.85 -6.58
CA GLN A 386 -18.95 -31.90 -7.38
C GLN A 386 -19.49 -33.29 -7.14
N ILE A 387 -19.78 -33.63 -5.87
CA ILE A 387 -20.41 -34.94 -5.53
C ILE A 387 -21.77 -35.04 -6.21
N HIS A 388 -22.61 -34.03 -6.10
CA HIS A 388 -23.93 -34.00 -6.72
C HIS A 388 -23.88 -34.15 -8.24
N ASP A 389 -22.94 -33.47 -8.90
CA ASP A 389 -22.75 -33.58 -10.35
C ASP A 389 -22.24 -34.96 -10.77
N LEU A 390 -21.35 -35.58 -9.99
CA LEU A 390 -20.93 -36.97 -10.21
C LEU A 390 -22.05 -37.99 -9.98
N GLU A 391 -22.90 -37.77 -8.99
CA GLU A 391 -24.07 -38.61 -8.75
C GLU A 391 -25.05 -38.55 -9.93
N LYS A 392 -25.31 -37.35 -10.48
CA LYS A 392 -26.11 -37.17 -11.69
C LYS A 392 -25.50 -37.88 -12.90
N LEU A 393 -24.20 -37.72 -13.07
CA LEU A 393 -23.45 -38.37 -14.15
C LEU A 393 -23.57 -39.90 -14.06
N LEU A 394 -23.37 -40.43 -12.85
CA LEU A 394 -23.48 -41.86 -12.58
C LEU A 394 -24.89 -42.38 -12.84
N TYR A 395 -25.93 -41.62 -12.43
CA TYR A 395 -27.33 -41.93 -12.70
C TYR A 395 -27.58 -41.96 -14.21
N ALA A 396 -27.14 -40.96 -14.96
CA ALA A 396 -27.31 -40.88 -16.40
C ALA A 396 -26.60 -42.03 -17.14
N PHE A 397 -25.40 -42.41 -16.68
CA PHE A 397 -24.66 -43.56 -17.23
C PHE A 397 -25.40 -44.88 -16.97
N ARG A 398 -25.81 -45.13 -15.72
CA ARG A 398 -26.52 -46.37 -15.34
C ARG A 398 -27.87 -46.56 -16.04
N ASN A 399 -28.52 -45.45 -16.42
CA ASN A 399 -29.80 -45.46 -17.11
C ASN A 399 -29.67 -45.37 -18.66
N GLY A 400 -28.44 -45.40 -19.18
CA GLY A 400 -28.16 -45.39 -20.62
C GLY A 400 -28.37 -44.04 -21.32
N PHE A 401 -28.56 -42.95 -20.55
CA PHE A 401 -28.69 -41.59 -21.13
C PHE A 401 -27.37 -41.09 -21.71
N ILE A 402 -26.24 -41.55 -21.18
CA ILE A 402 -24.90 -41.31 -21.72
C ILE A 402 -24.18 -42.64 -21.90
N LYS A 403 -23.32 -42.70 -22.94
CA LYS A 403 -22.49 -43.85 -23.24
C LYS A 403 -21.03 -43.52 -23.13
N GLU A 404 -20.21 -44.50 -22.75
CA GLU A 404 -18.76 -44.35 -22.74
C GLU A 404 -18.26 -44.08 -24.17
N LYS A 405 -17.41 -43.09 -24.34
CA LYS A 405 -16.77 -42.82 -25.65
C LYS A 405 -15.79 -43.96 -25.94
N GLU A 406 -16.03 -44.70 -27.01
CA GLU A 406 -15.05 -45.69 -27.50
C GLU A 406 -13.69 -44.97 -27.73
N ARG A 407 -12.68 -45.39 -27.00
CA ARG A 407 -11.30 -44.97 -27.29
C ARG A 407 -10.91 -45.64 -28.60
N TYR A 408 -10.87 -44.86 -29.68
CA TYR A 408 -10.17 -45.30 -30.87
C TYR A 408 -8.72 -45.59 -30.48
N LYS A 409 -8.32 -46.86 -30.65
CA LYS A 409 -6.95 -47.34 -30.53
C LYS A 409 -6.07 -46.78 -31.63
#